data_c54d4e007b9c564a2abeb5da821efef5
#
_entry.id   c54d4e007b9c564a2abeb5da821efef5
#
_cell.length_a   1.000
_cell.length_b   1.000
_cell.length_c   1.000
_cell.angle_alpha   90.00
_cell.angle_beta   90.00
_cell.angle_gamma   90.00
#
_symmetry.space_group_name_H-M   'P 1'
#
loop_
_entity.id
_entity.type
_entity.pdbx_description
1 polymer ?
#
loop_
_entity_poly.entity_id
_entity_poly.type
_entity_poly.pdbx_seq_one_letter_code
_entity_poly.pdbx_strand_id
1 'polypeptide(L)'
;TNIKKLGVSLLAMNVGREYAKTPTEIGLNYFQTFGTYGKYDGAKIGVDFSLYGQTGKIGNSTVSAWQAAASLGYVFTPKVKATLGYEFLSGKDQNSTSTVVKSFAPLFGTNHAFNGFMDYFYVGNHANSVGLNDLTLKIDFPIKKVNLSLAPHVFSAPNKIISAGVEQG
;
A
#
# COMPACT_ATOMS: atom_id res chain seq x y z
N THR A 1 21.67 -4.56 -26.21
CA THR A 1 20.88 -3.66 -25.32
C THR A 1 20.39 -4.52 -24.18
N ASN A 2 20.98 -4.37 -22.98
CA ASN A 2 20.61 -5.18 -21.82
C ASN A 2 19.27 -4.70 -21.23
N ILE A 3 18.18 -5.31 -21.64
CA ILE A 3 16.84 -5.19 -21.03
C ILE A 3 16.79 -5.88 -19.64
N LYS A 4 17.89 -6.48 -19.19
CA LYS A 4 17.98 -7.22 -17.92
C LYS A 4 17.81 -6.38 -16.64
N LYS A 5 17.60 -5.06 -16.76
CA LYS A 5 17.42 -4.14 -15.63
C LYS A 5 15.96 -3.77 -15.35
N LEU A 6 15.04 -4.12 -16.22
CA LEU A 6 13.61 -3.85 -16.06
C LEU A 6 12.86 -5.14 -15.78
N GLY A 7 12.21 -5.22 -14.64
CA GLY A 7 11.26 -6.26 -14.27
C GLY A 7 9.86 -5.70 -14.20
N VAL A 8 8.88 -6.42 -14.74
CA VAL A 8 7.44 -6.10 -14.62
C VAL A 8 6.72 -7.37 -14.22
N SER A 9 5.86 -7.25 -13.21
CA SER A 9 4.98 -8.31 -12.73
C SER A 9 3.53 -7.87 -12.86
N LEU A 10 2.65 -8.79 -13.26
CA LEU A 10 1.21 -8.59 -13.28
C LEU A 10 0.56 -9.51 -12.24
N LEU A 11 -0.43 -9.01 -11.54
CA LEU A 11 -1.23 -9.75 -10.58
C LEU A 11 -2.69 -9.74 -11.01
N ALA A 12 -3.31 -10.93 -11.01
CA ALA A 12 -4.76 -11.09 -11.05
C ALA A 12 -5.14 -12.16 -10.04
N MET A 13 -5.94 -11.80 -9.05
CA MET A 13 -6.34 -12.68 -7.96
C MET A 13 -7.85 -12.58 -7.76
N ASN A 14 -8.51 -13.72 -7.60
CA ASN A 14 -9.92 -13.81 -7.24
C ASN A 14 -10.07 -14.66 -5.99
N VAL A 15 -10.68 -14.11 -4.96
CA VAL A 15 -10.85 -14.76 -3.66
C VAL A 15 -12.33 -14.90 -3.34
N GLY A 16 -12.79 -16.14 -3.12
CA GLY A 16 -14.12 -16.42 -2.58
C GLY A 16 -14.12 -16.23 -1.07
N ARG A 17 -15.12 -15.52 -0.55
CA ARG A 17 -15.34 -15.33 0.88
C ARG A 17 -16.77 -15.71 1.25
N GLU A 18 -16.90 -16.56 2.24
CA GLU A 18 -18.19 -16.87 2.84
C GLU A 18 -18.68 -15.69 3.70
N TYR A 19 -19.98 -15.48 3.72
CA TYR A 19 -20.63 -14.53 4.60
C TYR A 19 -22.02 -15.03 5.02
N ALA A 20 -22.48 -14.66 6.20
CA ALA A 20 -23.82 -14.96 6.66
C ALA A 20 -24.83 -14.08 5.91
N LYS A 21 -25.68 -14.68 5.07
CA LYS A 21 -26.84 -14.00 4.47
C LYS A 21 -27.96 -13.85 5.49
N THR A 22 -28.21 -14.92 6.24
CA THR A 22 -29.15 -15.02 7.36
C THR A 22 -28.49 -15.83 8.48
N PRO A 23 -29.06 -15.90 9.69
CA PRO A 23 -28.52 -16.75 10.76
C PRO A 23 -28.32 -18.22 10.38
N THR A 24 -29.02 -18.70 9.35
CA THR A 24 -29.01 -20.12 8.92
C THR A 24 -28.51 -20.33 7.50
N GLU A 25 -28.22 -19.25 6.74
CA GLU A 25 -27.80 -19.32 5.34
C GLU A 25 -26.44 -18.67 5.13
N ILE A 26 -25.50 -19.40 4.55
CA ILE A 26 -24.20 -18.92 4.15
C ILE A 26 -24.21 -18.58 2.66
N GLY A 27 -23.73 -17.42 2.30
CA GLY A 27 -23.47 -16.98 0.93
C GLY A 27 -22.00 -16.95 0.60
N LEU A 28 -21.68 -16.88 -0.70
CA LEU A 28 -20.32 -16.75 -1.20
C LEU A 28 -20.22 -15.50 -2.05
N ASN A 29 -19.26 -14.64 -1.75
CA ASN A 29 -18.91 -13.48 -2.55
C ASN A 29 -17.49 -13.60 -3.10
N TYR A 30 -17.27 -12.97 -4.23
CA TYR A 30 -15.96 -12.89 -4.85
C TYR A 30 -15.41 -11.48 -4.77
N PHE A 31 -14.13 -11.42 -4.43
CA PHE A 31 -13.33 -10.22 -4.31
C PHE A 31 -12.08 -10.35 -5.17
N GLN A 32 -11.86 -9.38 -6.05
CA GLN A 32 -10.76 -9.39 -7.00
C GLN A 32 -9.72 -8.34 -6.62
N THR A 33 -8.45 -8.71 -6.79
CA THR A 33 -7.32 -7.78 -6.79
C THR A 33 -6.54 -7.97 -8.09
N PHE A 34 -6.25 -6.89 -8.79
CA PHE A 34 -5.45 -6.89 -10.00
C PHE A 34 -4.52 -5.68 -10.01
N GLY A 35 -3.41 -5.80 -10.69
CA GLY A 35 -2.47 -4.71 -10.81
C GLY A 35 -1.11 -5.11 -11.36
N THR A 36 -0.18 -4.19 -11.21
CA THR A 36 1.18 -4.34 -11.73
C THR A 36 2.19 -3.80 -10.72
N TYR A 37 3.35 -4.42 -10.73
CA TYR A 37 4.58 -3.93 -10.12
C TYR A 37 5.67 -3.88 -11.17
N GLY A 38 6.41 -2.78 -11.23
CA GLY A 38 7.56 -2.62 -12.09
C GLY A 38 8.78 -2.14 -11.33
N LYS A 39 9.95 -2.64 -11.72
CA LYS A 39 11.23 -2.28 -11.12
C LYS A 39 12.29 -2.10 -12.19
N TYR A 40 13.04 -1.00 -12.10
CA TYR A 40 14.23 -0.74 -12.89
C TYR A 40 15.43 -0.54 -11.98
N ASP A 41 16.47 -1.36 -12.15
CA ASP A 41 17.74 -1.27 -11.42
C ASP A 41 18.86 -0.82 -12.36
N GLY A 42 19.09 0.50 -12.46
CA GLY A 42 20.23 1.09 -13.16
C GLY A 42 21.46 1.23 -12.29
N ALA A 43 22.60 1.59 -12.89
CA ALA A 43 23.86 1.74 -12.16
C ALA A 43 23.83 2.89 -11.12
N LYS A 44 23.12 3.96 -11.41
CA LYS A 44 22.99 5.13 -10.52
C LYS A 44 21.54 5.42 -10.13
N ILE A 45 20.58 5.01 -10.94
CA ILE A 45 19.17 5.30 -10.74
C ILE A 45 18.42 3.98 -10.63
N GLY A 46 17.64 3.84 -9.56
CA GLY A 46 16.65 2.79 -9.39
C GLY A 46 15.26 3.40 -9.34
N VAL A 47 14.30 2.76 -9.98
CA VAL A 47 12.88 3.15 -9.94
C VAL A 47 12.06 1.91 -9.67
N ASP A 48 11.10 2.01 -8.78
CA ASP A 48 10.04 1.02 -8.69
C ASP A 48 8.67 1.72 -8.62
N PHE A 49 7.64 1.01 -9.06
CA PHE A 49 6.27 1.48 -8.99
C PHE A 49 5.32 0.31 -8.83
N SER A 50 4.18 0.58 -8.23
CA SER A 50 3.05 -0.36 -8.17
C SER A 50 1.73 0.37 -8.37
N LEU A 51 0.77 -0.34 -8.96
CA LEU A 51 -0.60 0.10 -9.09
C LEU A 51 -1.50 -1.12 -8.95
N TYR A 52 -2.38 -1.11 -7.95
CA TYR A 52 -3.32 -2.20 -7.69
C TYR A 52 -4.74 -1.66 -7.53
N GLY A 53 -5.71 -2.41 -8.05
CA GLY A 53 -7.13 -2.17 -7.90
C GLY A 53 -7.83 -3.33 -7.23
N GLN A 54 -8.85 -3.05 -6.44
CA GLN A 54 -9.70 -4.04 -5.77
C GLN A 54 -11.16 -3.79 -6.11
N THR A 55 -11.88 -4.86 -6.46
CA THR A 55 -13.31 -4.81 -6.82
C THR A 55 -14.03 -6.08 -6.36
N GLY A 56 -15.34 -6.13 -6.56
CA GLY A 56 -16.19 -7.26 -6.18
C GLY A 56 -17.01 -7.00 -4.94
N LYS A 57 -17.19 -8.02 -4.09
CA LYS A 57 -18.04 -7.92 -2.91
C LYS A 57 -17.40 -8.56 -1.68
N ILE A 58 -17.63 -7.95 -0.52
CA ILE A 58 -17.31 -8.49 0.80
C ILE A 58 -18.58 -8.39 1.65
N GLY A 59 -19.21 -9.51 1.98
CA GLY A 59 -20.54 -9.52 2.61
C GLY A 59 -21.57 -8.82 1.73
N ASN A 60 -22.25 -7.82 2.27
CA ASN A 60 -23.24 -7.01 1.56
C ASN A 60 -22.65 -5.73 0.91
N SER A 61 -21.34 -5.52 1.03
CA SER A 61 -20.67 -4.32 0.56
C SER A 61 -19.96 -4.55 -0.77
N THR A 62 -20.09 -3.59 -1.70
CA THR A 62 -19.27 -3.54 -2.93
C THR A 62 -17.90 -2.98 -2.61
N VAL A 63 -16.85 -3.51 -3.24
CA VAL A 63 -15.49 -3.04 -3.10
C VAL A 63 -15.10 -2.20 -4.33
N SER A 64 -14.50 -1.04 -4.08
CA SER A 64 -13.90 -0.17 -5.10
C SER A 64 -12.74 0.58 -4.46
N ALA A 65 -11.56 -0.03 -4.46
CA ALA A 65 -10.38 0.49 -3.78
C ALA A 65 -9.15 0.39 -4.68
N TRP A 66 -8.13 1.20 -4.41
CA TRP A 66 -6.90 1.19 -5.18
C TRP A 66 -5.69 1.66 -4.37
N GLN A 67 -4.53 1.27 -4.83
CA GLN A 67 -3.21 1.64 -4.30
C GLN A 67 -2.32 2.06 -5.45
N ALA A 68 -1.50 3.08 -5.24
CA ALA A 68 -0.41 3.43 -6.12
C ALA A 68 0.83 3.77 -5.29
N ALA A 69 1.99 3.29 -5.73
CA ALA A 69 3.26 3.68 -5.13
C ALA A 69 4.32 3.88 -6.21
N ALA A 70 5.27 4.75 -5.92
CA ALA A 70 6.48 4.91 -6.73
C ALA A 70 7.66 5.28 -5.85
N SER A 71 8.85 4.82 -6.22
CA SER A 71 10.09 5.25 -5.60
C SER A 71 11.18 5.55 -6.63
N LEU A 72 12.04 6.50 -6.28
CA LEU A 72 13.21 6.89 -7.05
C LEU A 72 14.44 6.84 -6.15
N GLY A 73 15.34 5.91 -6.45
CA GLY A 73 16.63 5.78 -5.78
C GLY A 73 17.76 6.37 -6.61
N TYR A 74 18.68 7.07 -5.94
CA TYR A 74 19.90 7.59 -6.54
C TYR A 74 21.14 7.19 -5.74
N VAL A 75 22.16 6.67 -6.44
CA VAL A 75 23.45 6.29 -5.87
C VAL A 75 24.41 7.48 -6.02
N PHE A 76 24.65 8.22 -4.93
CA PHE A 76 25.58 9.36 -4.89
C PHE A 76 27.01 8.90 -4.97
N THR A 77 27.34 7.86 -4.22
CA THR A 77 28.64 7.21 -4.21
C THR A 77 28.44 5.70 -4.14
N PRO A 78 29.46 4.87 -4.40
CA PRO A 78 29.34 3.41 -4.24
C PRO A 78 28.88 2.95 -2.84
N LYS A 79 28.89 3.87 -1.87
CA LYS A 79 28.56 3.59 -0.47
C LYS A 79 27.31 4.30 0.02
N VAL A 80 26.81 5.30 -0.69
CA VAL A 80 25.67 6.11 -0.24
C VAL A 80 24.58 6.13 -1.29
N LYS A 81 23.39 5.68 -0.89
CA LYS A 81 22.18 5.71 -1.71
C LYS A 81 21.07 6.46 -0.96
N ALA A 82 20.34 7.32 -1.64
CA ALA A 82 19.07 7.84 -1.16
C ALA A 82 17.93 7.35 -2.04
N THR A 83 16.77 7.11 -1.45
CA THR A 83 15.54 6.72 -2.15
C THR A 83 14.39 7.56 -1.62
N LEU A 84 13.73 8.29 -2.50
CA LEU A 84 12.47 8.98 -2.22
C LEU A 84 11.33 8.08 -2.66
N GLY A 85 10.38 7.81 -1.79
CA GLY A 85 9.22 6.98 -2.03
C GLY A 85 7.93 7.70 -1.68
N TYR A 86 6.87 7.37 -2.39
CA TYR A 86 5.52 7.79 -2.06
C TYR A 86 4.55 6.63 -2.31
N GLU A 87 3.68 6.38 -1.34
CA GLU A 87 2.59 5.43 -1.44
C GLU A 87 1.26 6.10 -1.11
N PHE A 88 0.25 5.75 -1.87
CA PHE A 88 -1.14 6.13 -1.66
C PHE A 88 -2.00 4.88 -1.52
N LEU A 89 -2.76 4.79 -0.43
CA LEU A 89 -3.81 3.81 -0.23
C LEU A 89 -5.17 4.54 -0.20
N SER A 90 -6.10 4.13 -1.05
CA SER A 90 -7.45 4.69 -1.03
C SER A 90 -8.18 4.37 0.27
N GLY A 91 -9.15 5.21 0.62
CA GLY A 91 -10.00 5.06 1.77
C GLY A 91 -11.33 5.79 1.58
N LYS A 92 -12.05 6.01 2.66
CA LYS A 92 -13.26 6.85 2.69
C LYS A 92 -13.28 7.70 3.95
N ASP A 93 -14.01 8.81 3.91
CA ASP A 93 -14.23 9.63 5.09
C ASP A 93 -14.76 8.81 6.27
N GLN A 94 -14.28 9.10 7.47
CA GLN A 94 -14.62 8.33 8.67
C GLN A 94 -16.12 8.37 8.99
N ASN A 95 -16.81 9.46 8.64
CA ASN A 95 -18.26 9.63 8.82
C ASN A 95 -19.07 9.23 7.58
N SER A 96 -18.47 8.63 6.57
CA SER A 96 -19.16 8.23 5.34
C SER A 96 -20.19 7.15 5.62
N THR A 97 -21.43 7.39 5.19
CA THR A 97 -22.53 6.41 5.23
C THR A 97 -22.54 5.46 4.04
N SER A 98 -21.58 5.60 3.12
CA SER A 98 -21.46 4.72 1.95
C SER A 98 -21.22 3.27 2.37
N THR A 99 -21.98 2.35 1.79
CA THR A 99 -21.79 0.90 1.92
C THR A 99 -20.64 0.37 1.05
N VAL A 100 -20.07 1.22 0.17
CA VAL A 100 -18.93 0.85 -0.67
C VAL A 100 -17.65 0.85 0.18
N VAL A 101 -16.92 -0.26 0.16
CA VAL A 101 -15.59 -0.38 0.75
C VAL A 101 -14.59 0.28 -0.21
N LYS A 102 -14.07 1.44 0.17
CA LYS A 102 -13.08 2.20 -0.61
C LYS A 102 -11.65 2.09 -0.06
N SER A 103 -11.50 1.45 1.10
CA SER A 103 -10.19 1.28 1.74
C SER A 103 -9.46 0.13 1.11
N PHE A 104 -8.30 0.42 0.50
CA PHE A 104 -7.44 -0.62 -0.04
C PHE A 104 -6.85 -1.44 1.12
N ALA A 105 -7.03 -2.75 1.07
CA ALA A 105 -6.50 -3.68 2.07
C ALA A 105 -5.70 -4.77 1.36
N PRO A 106 -4.35 -4.76 1.45
CA PRO A 106 -3.52 -5.76 0.79
C PRO A 106 -3.82 -7.17 1.35
N LEU A 107 -4.22 -8.07 0.46
CA LEU A 107 -4.47 -9.47 0.80
C LEU A 107 -3.16 -10.24 0.74
N PHE A 108 -2.97 -11.14 1.73
CA PHE A 108 -1.78 -12.01 1.80
C PHE A 108 -0.45 -11.26 1.83
N GLY A 109 -0.48 -9.95 2.16
CA GLY A 109 0.71 -9.17 2.40
C GLY A 109 1.41 -9.57 3.70
N THR A 110 2.71 -9.30 3.80
CA THR A 110 3.41 -9.41 5.09
C THR A 110 2.90 -8.33 6.05
N ASN A 111 2.88 -8.62 7.34
CA ASN A 111 2.48 -7.66 8.37
C ASN A 111 3.57 -6.62 8.69
N HIS A 112 4.79 -6.82 8.19
CA HIS A 112 5.95 -5.97 8.48
C HIS A 112 6.52 -5.34 7.22
N ALA A 113 7.26 -4.26 7.38
CA ALA A 113 8.03 -3.57 6.35
C ALA A 113 7.24 -2.73 5.32
N PHE A 114 5.92 -2.70 5.40
CA PHE A 114 5.15 -1.67 4.72
C PHE A 114 4.94 -0.50 5.70
N ASN A 115 4.95 0.73 5.25
CA ASN A 115 4.67 1.91 6.04
C ASN A 115 5.47 1.98 7.38
N GLY A 116 6.74 1.57 7.34
CA GLY A 116 7.67 1.57 8.47
C GLY A 116 7.68 0.28 9.31
N PHE A 117 8.79 0.07 10.04
CA PHE A 117 9.01 -1.16 10.84
C PHE A 117 8.37 -1.13 12.24
N MET A 118 7.75 -0.02 12.63
CA MET A 118 7.08 0.10 13.92
C MET A 118 5.68 -0.50 13.93
N ASP A 119 5.17 -0.98 12.79
CA ASP A 119 3.86 -1.58 12.61
C ASP A 119 2.68 -0.68 13.06
N TYR A 120 2.86 0.63 13.08
CA TYR A 120 1.78 1.56 13.38
C TYR A 120 0.68 1.47 12.32
N PHE A 121 1.08 1.37 11.04
CA PHE A 121 0.22 1.04 9.92
C PHE A 121 0.60 -0.33 9.39
N TYR A 122 -0.03 -1.39 9.87
CA TYR A 122 0.19 -2.74 9.35
C TYR A 122 -1.01 -3.20 8.50
N VAL A 123 -0.78 -4.22 7.69
CA VAL A 123 -1.78 -4.73 6.70
C VAL A 123 -3.17 -4.97 7.30
N GLY A 124 -3.24 -5.41 8.55
CA GLY A 124 -4.51 -5.74 9.21
C GLY A 124 -5.38 -4.53 9.58
N ASN A 125 -4.84 -3.32 9.65
CA ASN A 125 -5.59 -2.13 10.04
C ASN A 125 -5.95 -1.18 8.91
N HIS A 126 -5.71 -1.58 7.64
CA HIS A 126 -6.13 -0.79 6.48
C HIS A 126 -7.62 -0.98 6.13
N ALA A 127 -8.26 -2.05 6.60
CA ALA A 127 -9.67 -2.29 6.34
C ALA A 127 -10.56 -1.19 6.96
N ASN A 128 -11.48 -0.64 6.17
CA ASN A 128 -12.39 0.47 6.55
C ASN A 128 -11.68 1.75 7.01
N SER A 129 -10.42 1.94 6.62
CA SER A 129 -9.65 3.12 6.98
C SER A 129 -9.99 4.33 6.09
N VAL A 130 -9.51 5.49 6.51
CA VAL A 130 -9.54 6.73 5.71
C VAL A 130 -8.52 6.73 4.57
N GLY A 131 -7.75 5.64 4.41
CA GLY A 131 -6.62 5.57 3.49
C GLY A 131 -5.34 6.08 4.14
N LEU A 132 -4.26 6.10 3.34
CA LEU A 132 -2.95 6.53 3.81
C LEU A 132 -2.16 7.15 2.66
N ASN A 133 -1.52 8.28 2.94
CA ASN A 133 -0.38 8.78 2.19
C ASN A 133 0.87 8.51 3.02
N ASP A 134 1.90 7.95 2.42
CA ASP A 134 3.19 7.71 3.04
C ASP A 134 4.31 8.28 2.15
N LEU A 135 4.92 9.37 2.59
CA LEU A 135 6.10 9.93 1.95
C LEU A 135 7.34 9.49 2.72
N THR A 136 8.26 8.80 2.06
CA THR A 136 9.45 8.20 2.67
C THR A 136 10.72 8.74 2.04
N LEU A 137 11.71 9.08 2.86
CA LEU A 137 13.08 9.32 2.43
C LEU A 137 14.02 8.32 3.09
N LYS A 138 14.48 7.32 2.34
CA LYS A 138 15.43 6.33 2.83
C LYS A 138 16.85 6.70 2.44
N ILE A 139 17.78 6.66 3.40
CA ILE A 139 19.22 6.87 3.18
C ILE A 139 19.96 5.63 3.68
N ASP A 140 20.66 4.96 2.77
CA ASP A 140 21.52 3.82 3.07
C ASP A 140 22.98 4.25 3.02
N PHE A 141 23.75 3.98 4.08
CA PHE A 141 25.17 4.32 4.17
C PHE A 141 25.91 3.38 5.11
N PRO A 142 27.19 3.05 4.83
CA PRO A 142 28.01 2.23 5.71
C PRO A 142 28.71 3.06 6.78
N ILE A 143 28.77 2.53 7.99
CA ILE A 143 29.70 2.97 9.05
C ILE A 143 30.60 1.81 9.40
N LYS A 144 31.89 1.90 9.03
CA LYS A 144 32.88 0.82 9.20
C LYS A 144 32.41 -0.50 8.54
N LYS A 145 32.06 -1.50 9.35
CA LYS A 145 31.61 -2.83 8.91
C LYS A 145 30.08 -2.99 8.98
N VAL A 146 29.35 -1.95 9.36
CA VAL A 146 27.89 -1.98 9.53
C VAL A 146 27.24 -1.15 8.42
N ASN A 147 26.21 -1.69 7.78
CA ASN A 147 25.35 -0.94 6.89
C ASN A 147 24.18 -0.36 7.70
N LEU A 148 24.04 0.94 7.68
CA LEU A 148 22.94 1.64 8.32
C LEU A 148 21.93 2.11 7.27
N SER A 149 20.67 2.08 7.67
CA SER A 149 19.55 2.59 6.88
C SER A 149 18.71 3.48 7.79
N LEU A 150 18.48 4.71 7.36
CA LEU A 150 17.60 5.67 7.99
C LEU A 150 16.44 5.94 7.04
N ALA A 151 15.21 5.75 7.50
CA ALA A 151 14.01 5.90 6.69
C ALA A 151 12.92 6.65 7.48
N PRO A 152 12.96 8.00 7.56
CA PRO A 152 11.84 8.77 8.04
C PRO A 152 10.64 8.65 7.12
N HIS A 153 9.44 8.61 7.71
CA HIS A 153 8.15 8.60 7.05
C HIS A 153 7.34 9.82 7.45
N VAL A 154 6.59 10.38 6.51
CA VAL A 154 5.57 11.40 6.75
C VAL A 154 4.23 10.82 6.33
N PHE A 155 3.37 10.59 7.30
CA PHE A 155 2.04 10.02 7.08
C PHE A 155 0.98 11.11 7.07
N SER A 156 -0.02 10.97 6.19
CA SER A 156 -1.23 11.79 6.19
C SER A 156 -2.44 10.99 5.73
N ALA A 157 -3.64 11.40 6.15
CA ALA A 157 -4.88 10.80 5.71
C ALA A 157 -5.35 11.47 4.41
N PRO A 158 -5.66 10.73 3.34
CA PRO A 158 -6.23 11.30 2.12
C PRO A 158 -7.72 11.66 2.25
N ASN A 159 -8.40 11.18 3.28
CA ASN A 159 -9.81 11.44 3.54
C ASN A 159 -10.01 11.97 4.98
N LYS A 160 -11.18 12.52 5.25
CA LYS A 160 -11.50 13.19 6.50
C LYS A 160 -11.47 12.26 7.70
N ILE A 161 -10.79 12.72 8.75
CA ILE A 161 -10.79 12.10 10.08
C ILE A 161 -11.66 12.97 10.99
N ILE A 162 -12.47 12.34 11.84
CA ILE A 162 -13.25 13.02 12.87
C ILE A 162 -12.68 12.63 14.23
N SER A 163 -12.17 13.62 14.96
CA SER A 163 -11.70 13.45 16.32
C SER A 163 -12.52 14.32 17.26
N ALA A 164 -13.12 13.72 18.30
CA ALA A 164 -14.00 14.41 19.26
C ALA A 164 -15.12 15.23 18.62
N GLY A 165 -15.68 14.76 17.49
CA GLY A 165 -16.74 15.46 16.75
C GLY A 165 -16.26 16.61 15.84
N VAL A 166 -14.96 16.86 15.78
CA VAL A 166 -14.34 17.89 14.94
C VAL A 166 -13.62 17.25 13.76
N GLU A 167 -13.86 17.77 12.56
CA GLU A 167 -13.16 17.37 11.35
C GLU A 167 -11.68 17.80 11.44
N GLN A 168 -10.78 16.83 11.21
CA GLN A 168 -9.35 17.03 11.11
C GLN A 168 -8.98 16.77 9.65
N GLY A 169 -8.46 17.74 8.95
CA GLY A 169 -8.06 17.66 7.55
C GLY A 169 -6.89 18.54 7.25
#